data_82ea8237bea35cab4daa60e10a765048
#
_entry.id   82ea8237bea35cab4daa60e10a765048
#
_cell.length_a   1.000
_cell.length_b   1.000
_cell.length_c   1.000
_cell.angle_alpha   90.00
_cell.angle_beta   90.00
_cell.angle_gamma   90.00
#
_symmetry.space_group_name_H-M   'P 1'
#
loop_
_entity.id
_entity.type
_entity.pdbx_description
1 polymer ?
#
loop_
_entity_poly.entity_id
_entity_poly.type
_entity_poly.pdbx_seq_one_letter_code
_entity_poly.pdbx_strand_id
1 'polypeptide(L)'
;MQPSISFYNIRDPSVCVPLEMLLKTHNAEGGNYLPRQIPLLPDSLIYKNPPPSFRDVAFEVFRSFFRDAIPESDLYALIVRAFPFRVPVFPIDPRTY
;
A
#
# COMPACT_ATOMS: atom_id res chain seq x y z
N MET A 1 18.33 -2.39 -4.75
CA MET A 1 17.13 -1.53 -4.65
C MET A 1 16.03 -2.14 -5.51
N GLN A 2 14.85 -2.33 -4.94
CA GLN A 2 13.72 -2.83 -5.73
C GLN A 2 13.13 -1.67 -6.55
N PRO A 3 12.80 -1.91 -7.83
CA PRO A 3 12.18 -0.88 -8.64
C PRO A 3 10.78 -0.53 -8.14
N SER A 4 10.32 0.66 -8.49
CA SER A 4 8.95 1.08 -8.22
C SER A 4 7.98 0.13 -8.90
N ILE A 5 6.84 -0.09 -8.25
CA ILE A 5 5.79 -0.91 -8.82
C ILE A 5 5.01 -0.07 -9.84
N SER A 6 4.81 -0.62 -11.03
CA SER A 6 3.97 0.00 -12.03
C SER A 6 2.52 -0.49 -11.88
N PHE A 7 1.60 0.30 -12.41
CA PHE A 7 0.16 0.01 -12.37
C PHE A 7 -0.36 -0.13 -13.78
N TYR A 8 -1.28 -1.04 -13.99
CA TYR A 8 -1.88 -1.26 -15.30
C TYR A 8 -3.37 -0.97 -15.26
N ASN A 9 -3.91 -0.56 -16.41
CA ASN A 9 -5.33 -0.29 -16.55
C ASN A 9 -6.08 -1.59 -16.81
N ILE A 10 -7.15 -1.86 -16.07
CA ILE A 10 -7.90 -3.12 -16.21
C ILE A 10 -8.65 -3.21 -17.53
N ARG A 11 -8.97 -2.08 -18.16
CA ARG A 11 -9.61 -2.08 -19.48
C ARG A 11 -8.63 -2.30 -20.61
N ASP A 12 -7.41 -1.81 -20.45
CA ASP A 12 -6.34 -1.98 -21.44
C ASP A 12 -5.05 -2.30 -20.72
N PRO A 13 -4.74 -3.59 -20.49
CA PRO A 13 -3.54 -3.99 -19.75
C PRO A 13 -2.22 -3.57 -20.38
N SER A 14 -2.22 -3.12 -21.64
CA SER A 14 -1.01 -2.58 -22.25
C SER A 14 -0.66 -1.17 -21.75
N VAL A 15 -1.64 -0.49 -21.17
CA VAL A 15 -1.43 0.83 -20.55
C VAL A 15 -0.88 0.63 -19.15
N CYS A 16 0.38 1.01 -18.95
CA CYS A 16 1.11 0.78 -17.71
C CYS A 16 1.78 2.09 -17.28
N VAL A 17 1.56 2.51 -16.06
CA VAL A 17 2.08 3.79 -15.57
C VAL A 17 2.73 3.62 -14.20
N PRO A 18 3.76 4.43 -13.88
CA PRO A 18 4.28 4.49 -12.52
C PRO A 18 3.31 5.28 -11.63
N LEU A 19 3.50 5.18 -10.33
CA LEU A 19 2.62 5.83 -9.36
C LEU A 19 2.51 7.34 -9.58
N GLU A 20 3.61 8.00 -9.90
CA GLU A 20 3.61 9.46 -10.12
C GLU A 20 2.64 9.86 -11.22
N MET A 21 2.63 9.08 -12.28
CA MET A 21 1.71 9.32 -13.40
C MET A 21 0.27 9.01 -13.04
N LEU A 22 0.07 7.98 -12.22
CA LEU A 22 -1.26 7.61 -11.74
C LEU A 22 -1.90 8.75 -10.94
N LEU A 23 -1.13 9.44 -10.14
CA LEU A 23 -1.62 10.54 -9.30
C LEU A 23 -1.84 11.84 -10.09
N LYS A 24 -1.16 12.01 -11.22
CA LYS A 24 -1.21 13.26 -12.00
C LYS A 24 -2.03 13.15 -13.27
N THR A 25 -2.21 11.95 -13.79
CA THR A 25 -2.79 11.74 -15.11
C THR A 25 -4.30 11.58 -15.02
N HIS A 26 -4.99 12.27 -15.92
CA HIS A 26 -6.41 12.05 -16.11
C HIS A 26 -6.62 10.68 -16.77
N ASN A 27 -7.50 9.87 -16.21
CA ASN A 27 -7.78 8.51 -16.73
C ASN A 27 -8.77 8.58 -17.89
N ALA A 28 -8.26 8.91 -19.07
CA ALA A 28 -9.07 9.07 -20.27
C ALA A 28 -9.68 7.74 -20.74
N GLU A 29 -9.01 6.62 -20.49
CA GLU A 29 -9.48 5.30 -20.89
C GLU A 29 -10.61 4.79 -19.98
N GLY A 30 -10.81 5.40 -18.83
CA GLY A 30 -11.67 4.85 -17.80
C GLY A 30 -11.08 3.59 -17.20
N GLY A 31 -11.83 2.87 -16.37
CA GLY A 31 -11.34 1.68 -15.69
C GLY A 31 -10.45 2.03 -14.51
N ASN A 32 -10.16 1.04 -13.70
CA ASN A 32 -9.30 1.19 -12.54
C ASN A 32 -7.89 0.75 -12.85
N TYR A 33 -6.94 1.24 -12.05
CA TYR A 33 -5.55 0.82 -12.11
C TYR A 33 -5.27 -0.16 -10.99
N LEU A 34 -4.55 -1.23 -11.30
CA LEU A 34 -4.12 -2.23 -10.35
C LEU A 34 -2.60 -2.35 -10.42
N PRO A 35 -1.95 -2.68 -9.29
CA PRO A 35 -0.51 -2.92 -9.33
C PRO A 35 -0.19 -4.16 -10.17
N ARG A 36 0.85 -4.06 -10.98
CA ARG A 36 1.29 -5.19 -11.80
C ARG A 36 1.87 -6.30 -10.94
N GLN A 37 2.38 -5.95 -9.79
CA GLN A 37 3.00 -6.87 -8.85
C GLN A 37 2.54 -6.53 -7.43
N ILE A 38 2.24 -7.55 -6.63
CA ILE A 38 1.95 -7.33 -5.21
C ILE A 38 3.22 -7.61 -4.44
N PRO A 39 3.80 -6.61 -3.75
CA PRO A 39 5.02 -6.82 -2.99
C PRO A 39 4.80 -7.72 -1.79
N LEU A 40 5.83 -8.46 -1.40
CA LEU A 40 5.80 -9.26 -0.19
C LEU A 40 6.12 -8.39 1.02
N LEU A 41 5.36 -8.59 2.10
CA LEU A 41 5.67 -7.96 3.38
C LEU A 41 6.83 -8.67 4.04
N PRO A 42 7.66 -7.95 4.82
CA PRO A 42 8.77 -8.60 5.51
C PRO A 42 8.27 -9.56 6.59
N ASP A 43 8.93 -10.70 6.72
CA ASP A 43 8.60 -11.69 7.76
C ASP A 43 8.67 -11.10 9.16
N SER A 44 9.59 -10.17 9.38
CA SER A 44 9.74 -9.49 10.66
C SER A 44 8.48 -8.75 11.08
N LEU A 45 7.69 -8.28 10.13
CA LEU A 45 6.42 -7.63 10.43
C LEU A 45 5.36 -8.66 10.85
N ILE A 46 5.29 -9.78 10.13
CA ILE A 46 4.29 -10.82 10.35
C ILE A 46 4.48 -11.51 11.70
N TYR A 47 5.74 -11.77 12.06
CA TYR A 47 6.09 -12.51 13.27
C TYR A 47 6.55 -11.60 14.42
N LYS A 48 6.25 -10.31 14.34
CA LYS A 48 6.66 -9.36 15.36
C LYS A 48 5.94 -9.63 16.69
N ASN A 49 6.70 -9.59 17.77
CA ASN A 49 6.17 -9.77 19.13
C ASN A 49 6.71 -8.63 20.03
N PRO A 50 5.86 -7.75 20.55
CA PRO A 50 4.38 -7.73 20.41
C PRO A 50 3.94 -7.45 18.98
N PRO A 51 2.67 -7.75 18.64
CA PRO A 51 2.17 -7.51 17.28
C PRO A 51 2.29 -6.05 16.87
N PRO A 52 2.52 -5.77 15.59
CA PRO A 52 2.64 -4.40 15.11
C PRO A 52 1.30 -3.65 15.22
N SER A 53 1.37 -2.35 15.37
CA SER A 53 0.18 -1.50 15.35
C SER A 53 -0.38 -1.40 13.93
N PHE A 54 -1.63 -0.95 13.81
CA PHE A 54 -2.22 -0.71 12.49
C PHE A 54 -1.38 0.25 11.65
N ARG A 55 -0.85 1.30 12.28
CA ARG A 55 0.01 2.26 11.58
C ARG A 55 1.30 1.62 11.08
N ASP A 56 1.89 0.72 11.87
CA ASP A 56 3.11 0.00 11.45
C ASP A 56 2.83 -0.86 10.22
N VAL A 57 1.69 -1.58 10.22
CA VAL A 57 1.29 -2.41 9.09
C VAL A 57 1.01 -1.53 7.87
N ALA A 58 0.25 -0.45 8.05
CA ALA A 58 -0.07 0.49 6.97
C ALA A 58 1.21 1.08 6.36
N PHE A 59 2.16 1.48 7.19
CA PHE A 59 3.43 2.03 6.71
C PHE A 59 4.18 1.01 5.84
N GLU A 60 4.28 -0.23 6.29
CA GLU A 60 4.99 -1.27 5.53
C GLU A 60 4.29 -1.58 4.20
N VAL A 61 2.97 -1.64 4.20
CA VAL A 61 2.21 -1.88 2.97
C VAL A 61 2.43 -0.73 1.98
N PHE A 62 2.20 0.50 2.42
CA PHE A 62 2.36 1.66 1.53
C PHE A 62 3.80 1.87 1.10
N ARG A 63 4.77 1.63 1.98
CA ARG A 63 6.18 1.73 1.62
C ARG A 63 6.53 0.76 0.50
N SER A 64 5.97 -0.43 0.55
CA SER A 64 6.22 -1.45 -0.49
C SER A 64 5.71 -1.00 -1.86
N PHE A 65 4.58 -0.29 -1.90
CA PHE A 65 4.01 0.19 -3.15
C PHE A 65 4.62 1.50 -3.64
N PHE A 66 5.01 2.39 -2.72
CA PHE A 66 5.39 3.77 -3.06
C PHE A 66 6.88 4.06 -2.88
N ARG A 67 7.69 3.03 -2.87
CA ARG A 67 9.09 3.06 -2.46
C ARG A 67 9.89 4.24 -3.03
N ASP A 68 9.84 4.45 -4.34
CA ASP A 68 10.64 5.50 -5.00
C ASP A 68 9.82 6.74 -5.33
N ALA A 69 8.53 6.74 -5.06
CA ALA A 69 7.66 7.87 -5.39
C ALA A 69 7.53 8.86 -4.24
N ILE A 70 7.59 8.36 -3.00
CA ILE A 70 7.41 9.19 -1.80
C ILE A 70 8.53 8.84 -0.82
N PRO A 71 9.29 9.85 -0.32
CA PRO A 71 10.29 9.61 0.72
C PRO A 71 9.67 8.98 1.96
N GLU A 72 10.39 8.08 2.63
CA GLU A 72 9.87 7.33 3.77
C GLU A 72 9.39 8.24 4.91
N SER A 73 10.12 9.32 5.20
CA SER A 73 9.71 10.27 6.25
C SER A 73 8.40 10.96 5.93
N ASP A 74 8.20 11.34 4.67
CA ASP A 74 6.96 11.95 4.22
C ASP A 74 5.81 10.96 4.24
N LEU A 75 6.09 9.73 3.82
CA LEU A 75 5.09 8.66 3.83
C LEU A 75 4.62 8.37 5.25
N TYR A 76 5.55 8.28 6.21
CA TYR A 76 5.18 8.03 7.60
C TYR A 76 4.30 9.16 8.15
N ALA A 77 4.64 10.40 7.85
CA ALA A 77 3.83 11.55 8.26
C ALA A 77 2.42 11.49 7.66
N LEU A 78 2.31 11.09 6.40
CA LEU A 78 1.01 10.92 5.75
C LEU A 78 0.19 9.80 6.40
N ILE A 79 0.81 8.69 6.75
CA ILE A 79 0.15 7.57 7.43
C ILE A 79 -0.41 8.02 8.79
N VAL A 80 0.38 8.75 9.56
CA VAL A 80 -0.06 9.25 10.87
C VAL A 80 -1.26 10.18 10.73
N ARG A 81 -1.26 11.02 9.71
CA ARG A 81 -2.37 11.96 9.46
C ARG A 81 -3.61 11.27 8.91
N ALA A 82 -3.42 10.25 8.06
CA ALA A 82 -4.53 9.54 7.44
C ALA A 82 -5.23 8.59 8.41
N PHE A 83 -4.50 8.02 9.37
CA PHE A 83 -5.03 7.02 10.30
C PHE A 83 -4.85 7.47 11.76
N PRO A 84 -5.52 8.58 12.18
CA PRO A 84 -5.45 9.03 13.57
C PRO A 84 -6.31 8.23 14.53
N PHE A 85 -7.09 7.29 14.01
CA PHE A 85 -8.03 6.49 14.77
C PHE A 85 -7.47 5.09 15.03
N ARG A 86 -8.06 4.40 16.00
CA ARG A 86 -7.73 3.01 16.28
C ARG A 86 -8.52 2.09 15.37
N VAL A 87 -7.88 0.99 14.97
CA VAL A 87 -8.54 -0.06 14.17
C VAL A 87 -8.47 -1.35 15.00
N PRO A 88 -9.46 -1.56 15.89
CA PRO A 88 -9.46 -2.75 16.73
C PRO A 88 -9.92 -3.97 15.95
N VAL A 89 -9.42 -5.15 16.37
CA VAL A 89 -9.87 -6.42 15.83
C VAL A 89 -10.66 -7.12 16.92
N PHE A 90 -11.91 -7.47 16.61
CA PHE A 90 -12.79 -8.14 17.56
C PHE A 90 -13.04 -9.58 17.13
N PRO A 91 -12.96 -10.54 18.05
CA PRO A 91 -13.37 -11.90 17.72
C PRO A 91 -14.89 -11.98 17.56
N ILE A 92 -15.34 -12.60 16.48
CA ILE A 92 -16.75 -12.88 16.25
C ILE A 92 -17.13 -14.21 16.89
N ASP A 93 -16.23 -15.17 16.78
CA ASP A 93 -16.28 -16.47 17.47
C ASP A 93 -14.83 -16.89 17.73
N PRO A 94 -14.57 -18.04 18.36
CA PRO A 94 -13.19 -18.44 18.71
C PRO A 94 -12.21 -18.52 17.54
N ARG A 95 -12.71 -18.58 16.29
CA ARG A 95 -11.88 -18.72 15.09
C ARG A 95 -12.02 -17.59 14.09
N THR A 96 -12.96 -16.68 14.29
CA THR A 96 -13.29 -15.63 13.32
C THR A 96 -13.16 -14.24 13.96
N TYR A 97 -12.46 -13.38 13.25
CA TYR A 97 -12.23 -12.00 13.69
C TYR A 97 -12.83 -11.00 12.71
#